data_d2e4c480f333e6511a08ec7b9f8fd9c8
#
_entry.id   d2e4c480f333e6511a08ec7b9f8fd9c8
#
_cell.length_a   1.000
_cell.length_b   1.000
_cell.length_c   1.000
_cell.angle_alpha   90.00
_cell.angle_beta   90.00
_cell.angle_gamma   90.00
#
_symmetry.space_group_name_H-M   'P 1'
#
loop_
_entity.id
_entity.type
_entity.pdbx_description
1 polymer ?
#
loop_
_entity_poly.entity_id
_entity_poly.type
_entity_poly.pdbx_seq_one_letter_code
_entity_poly.pdbx_strand_id
1 'polypeptide(L)'
;MTRPRIEALRTPDERYASLPGFALAPHYLEDLPGYETLRVHYLDERPSAASGRTYLCLHGQPTWCYLYRKMIPVFVSAGHRVVAPDLFGFGRSDKPVDDALYTFEFHRTMLMRFIEALDLKHVTLVVQDWGGLLGLTLPMEFPDRIDQLLVMNTGLATGRSPGPGFDAWKQFVAEHPDFDIAALMRRATPILSDTEAAAYAAPFPDARYRAGVRRFPALVPVTPEMPGVEVSLRAARFLREEWQGRTF
;
A
#
# COMPACT_ATOMS: atom_id res chain seq x y z
N MET A 1 11.64 -19.51 -21.17
CA MET A 1 12.60 -18.39 -20.96
C MET A 1 12.46 -17.93 -19.53
N THR A 2 13.51 -18.07 -18.71
CA THR A 2 13.54 -17.52 -17.35
C THR A 2 13.52 -16.00 -17.45
N ARG A 3 12.55 -15.35 -16.77
CA ARG A 3 12.56 -13.90 -16.67
C ARG A 3 13.84 -13.43 -15.96
N PRO A 4 14.42 -12.28 -16.35
CA PRO A 4 15.58 -11.74 -15.65
C PRO A 4 15.23 -11.52 -14.17
N ARG A 5 16.15 -11.86 -13.29
CA ARG A 5 15.98 -11.64 -11.85
C ARG A 5 15.93 -10.14 -11.59
N ILE A 6 14.88 -9.68 -10.91
CA ILE A 6 14.78 -8.29 -10.44
C ILE A 6 15.76 -8.11 -9.28
N GLU A 7 16.68 -7.18 -9.41
CA GLU A 7 17.56 -6.78 -8.31
C GLU A 7 16.78 -5.99 -7.28
N ALA A 8 16.82 -6.43 -6.00
CA ALA A 8 16.09 -5.79 -4.94
C ALA A 8 16.85 -5.88 -3.62
N LEU A 9 16.63 -4.89 -2.75
CA LEU A 9 17.14 -4.84 -1.39
C LEU A 9 16.10 -5.38 -0.41
N ARG A 10 16.57 -6.00 0.67
CA ARG A 10 15.78 -6.35 1.86
C ARG A 10 16.25 -5.54 3.04
N THR A 11 15.35 -4.86 3.70
CA THR A 11 15.67 -4.19 4.95
C THR A 11 15.98 -5.23 6.02
N PRO A 12 17.09 -5.11 6.73
CA PRO A 12 17.48 -6.04 7.79
C PRO A 12 16.41 -6.13 8.90
N ASP A 13 16.18 -7.35 9.41
CA ASP A 13 15.09 -7.61 10.36
C ASP A 13 15.26 -6.90 11.70
N GLU A 14 16.48 -6.61 12.12
CA GLU A 14 16.78 -5.82 13.31
C GLU A 14 16.19 -4.41 13.28
N ARG A 15 15.93 -3.86 12.09
CA ARG A 15 15.26 -2.55 11.93
C ARG A 15 13.81 -2.55 12.41
N TYR A 16 13.22 -3.73 12.54
CA TYR A 16 11.83 -3.91 12.94
C TYR A 16 11.69 -4.45 14.37
N ALA A 17 12.80 -4.61 15.07
CA ALA A 17 12.78 -4.99 16.47
C ALA A 17 12.17 -3.87 17.33
N SER A 18 11.30 -4.23 18.25
CA SER A 18 10.76 -3.31 19.26
C SER A 18 10.02 -2.07 18.70
N LEU A 19 9.29 -2.22 17.62
CA LEU A 19 8.45 -1.14 17.08
C LEU A 19 7.27 -0.85 18.01
N PRO A 20 6.98 0.43 18.33
CA PRO A 20 5.92 0.80 19.25
C PRO A 20 4.55 0.28 18.81
N GLY A 21 3.88 -0.52 19.66
CA GLY A 21 2.53 -1.04 19.40
C GLY A 21 2.43 -1.99 18.20
N PHE A 22 3.54 -2.67 17.83
CA PHE A 22 3.60 -3.49 16.62
C PHE A 22 4.31 -4.83 16.87
N ALA A 23 3.73 -5.67 17.72
CA ALA A 23 4.19 -7.03 18.00
C ALA A 23 3.45 -8.07 17.13
N LEU A 24 3.29 -7.79 15.83
CA LEU A 24 2.56 -8.64 14.88
C LEU A 24 3.54 -9.51 14.10
N ALA A 25 3.15 -10.77 13.85
CA ALA A 25 4.00 -11.72 13.14
C ALA A 25 4.06 -11.39 11.63
N PRO A 26 5.25 -11.36 11.02
CA PRO A 26 5.38 -11.16 9.58
C PRO A 26 5.04 -12.46 8.81
N HIS A 27 4.33 -12.29 7.69
CA HIS A 27 4.12 -13.34 6.70
C HIS A 27 4.73 -12.91 5.36
N TYR A 28 5.06 -13.88 4.51
CA TYR A 28 5.71 -13.61 3.23
C TYR A 28 5.13 -14.47 2.11
N LEU A 29 5.01 -13.88 0.91
CA LEU A 29 4.82 -14.59 -0.34
C LEU A 29 6.08 -14.41 -1.20
N GLU A 30 6.69 -15.50 -1.64
CA GLU A 30 7.92 -15.49 -2.44
C GLU A 30 7.69 -15.94 -3.90
N ASP A 31 6.54 -16.59 -4.16
CA ASP A 31 6.19 -17.16 -5.47
C ASP A 31 5.00 -16.44 -6.12
N LEU A 32 4.90 -15.11 -5.93
CA LEU A 32 3.80 -14.35 -6.50
C LEU A 32 3.93 -14.32 -8.03
N PRO A 33 2.92 -14.79 -8.80
CA PRO A 33 3.02 -14.90 -10.25
C PRO A 33 3.37 -13.58 -10.94
N GLY A 34 4.48 -13.56 -11.68
CA GLY A 34 5.03 -12.36 -12.31
C GLY A 34 6.07 -11.61 -11.48
N TYR A 35 6.27 -12.02 -10.22
CA TYR A 35 7.20 -11.43 -9.24
C TYR A 35 8.05 -12.47 -8.51
N GLU A 36 8.32 -13.59 -9.16
CA GLU A 36 8.92 -14.83 -8.58
C GLU A 36 10.29 -14.61 -7.94
N THR A 37 10.93 -13.46 -8.20
CA THR A 37 12.23 -13.11 -7.59
C THR A 37 12.11 -12.09 -6.44
N LEU A 38 10.87 -11.65 -6.14
CA LEU A 38 10.58 -10.66 -5.11
C LEU A 38 9.73 -11.28 -4.00
N ARG A 39 9.98 -10.85 -2.78
CA ARG A 39 9.23 -11.23 -1.60
C ARG A 39 8.26 -10.13 -1.19
N VAL A 40 6.98 -10.46 -1.09
CA VAL A 40 5.93 -9.60 -0.54
C VAL A 40 5.75 -9.92 0.94
N HIS A 41 5.86 -8.92 1.80
CA HIS A 41 5.47 -9.01 3.20
C HIS A 41 4.00 -8.66 3.39
N TYR A 42 3.35 -9.31 4.34
CA TYR A 42 2.02 -8.96 4.79
C TYR A 42 1.79 -9.38 6.25
N LEU A 43 0.82 -8.74 6.89
CA LEU A 43 0.23 -9.20 8.14
C LEU A 43 -1.01 -10.03 7.85
N ASP A 44 -1.28 -11.08 8.63
CA ASP A 44 -2.50 -11.92 8.56
C ASP A 44 -2.97 -12.23 9.96
N GLU A 45 -3.71 -11.30 10.54
CA GLU A 45 -4.24 -11.41 11.90
C GLU A 45 -5.64 -12.01 11.88
N ARG A 46 -5.86 -13.02 12.72
CA ARG A 46 -7.11 -13.77 12.73
C ARG A 46 -7.75 -13.77 14.12
N PRO A 47 -9.07 -13.60 14.21
CA PRO A 47 -9.78 -13.78 15.47
C PRO A 47 -9.79 -15.25 15.89
N SER A 48 -9.93 -15.51 17.20
CA SER A 48 -10.03 -16.86 17.74
C SER A 48 -11.25 -17.65 17.23
N ALA A 49 -12.33 -16.94 16.90
CA ALA A 49 -13.53 -17.49 16.26
C ALA A 49 -13.83 -16.66 15.00
N ALA A 50 -13.56 -17.23 13.84
CA ALA A 50 -13.82 -16.57 12.57
C ALA A 50 -15.32 -16.56 12.26
N SER A 51 -15.94 -15.41 12.27
CA SER A 51 -17.35 -15.23 11.87
C SER A 51 -17.54 -14.04 10.93
N GLY A 52 -16.45 -13.33 10.62
CA GLY A 52 -16.50 -12.06 9.98
C GLY A 52 -15.90 -12.02 8.57
N ARG A 53 -15.70 -10.80 8.12
CA ARG A 53 -15.11 -10.48 6.83
C ARG A 53 -13.58 -10.48 6.89
N THR A 54 -12.95 -10.39 5.72
CA THR A 54 -11.53 -10.06 5.62
C THR A 54 -11.36 -8.57 5.37
N TYR A 55 -10.66 -7.87 6.27
CA TYR A 55 -10.26 -6.48 6.06
C TYR A 55 -8.90 -6.47 5.35
N LEU A 56 -8.89 -6.07 4.08
CA LEU A 56 -7.66 -5.88 3.31
C LEU A 56 -7.23 -4.41 3.41
N CYS A 57 -6.15 -4.16 4.14
CA CYS A 57 -5.69 -2.82 4.48
C CYS A 57 -4.51 -2.42 3.60
N LEU A 58 -4.71 -1.45 2.71
CA LEU A 58 -3.71 -0.98 1.74
C LEU A 58 -3.17 0.39 2.16
N HIS A 59 -1.88 0.44 2.44
CA HIS A 59 -1.16 1.66 2.84
C HIS A 59 -0.78 2.53 1.63
N GLY A 60 -0.24 3.70 1.92
CA GLY A 60 0.28 4.65 0.93
C GLY A 60 1.74 5.01 1.13
N GLN A 61 2.16 6.13 0.55
CA GLN A 61 3.53 6.64 0.56
C GLN A 61 3.66 7.81 1.57
N PRO A 62 4.71 7.85 2.41
CA PRO A 62 5.81 6.89 2.58
C PRO A 62 5.55 5.85 3.68
N THR A 63 4.29 5.53 3.95
CA THR A 63 3.90 4.61 5.02
C THR A 63 4.09 3.12 4.62
N TRP A 64 3.71 2.21 5.50
CA TRP A 64 3.71 0.77 5.32
C TRP A 64 2.64 0.16 6.26
N CYS A 65 2.45 -1.14 6.33
CA CYS A 65 1.37 -1.77 7.11
C CYS A 65 1.35 -1.35 8.59
N TYR A 66 2.44 -0.81 9.13
CA TYR A 66 2.50 -0.17 10.46
C TYR A 66 1.44 0.93 10.65
N LEU A 67 0.99 1.57 9.57
CA LEU A 67 -0.11 2.54 9.58
C LEU A 67 -1.34 1.98 10.29
N TYR A 68 -1.64 0.72 10.06
CA TYR A 68 -2.84 0.05 10.53
C TYR A 68 -2.73 -0.57 11.93
N ARG A 69 -1.57 -0.45 12.60
CA ARG A 69 -1.30 -1.09 13.90
C ARG A 69 -2.36 -0.87 14.97
N LYS A 70 -3.02 0.31 14.97
CA LYS A 70 -4.08 0.64 15.94
C LYS A 70 -5.47 0.19 15.48
N MET A 71 -5.68 0.00 14.17
CA MET A 71 -6.94 -0.48 13.61
C MET A 71 -7.04 -2.01 13.62
N ILE A 72 -5.94 -2.70 13.38
CA ILE A 72 -5.88 -4.17 13.34
C ILE A 72 -6.51 -4.81 14.57
N PRO A 73 -6.12 -4.47 15.82
CA PRO A 73 -6.73 -5.11 17.00
C PRO A 73 -8.23 -4.80 17.13
N VAL A 74 -8.71 -3.65 16.65
CA VAL A 74 -10.13 -3.30 16.64
C VAL A 74 -10.91 -4.24 15.71
N PHE A 75 -10.42 -4.43 14.49
CA PHE A 75 -11.07 -5.32 13.53
C PHE A 75 -11.02 -6.79 13.99
N VAL A 76 -9.88 -7.24 14.51
CA VAL A 76 -9.72 -8.61 15.00
C VAL A 76 -10.63 -8.86 16.21
N SER A 77 -10.74 -7.92 17.16
CA SER A 77 -11.64 -8.05 18.32
C SER A 77 -13.12 -8.05 17.92
N ALA A 78 -13.46 -7.45 16.78
CA ALA A 78 -14.80 -7.50 16.19
C ALA A 78 -15.09 -8.82 15.41
N GLY A 79 -14.16 -9.78 15.43
CA GLY A 79 -14.34 -11.08 14.78
C GLY A 79 -13.90 -11.15 13.31
N HIS A 80 -13.11 -10.17 12.83
CA HIS A 80 -12.69 -10.08 11.43
C HIS A 80 -11.23 -10.50 11.25
N ARG A 81 -10.92 -11.14 10.12
CA ARG A 81 -9.55 -11.34 9.65
C ARG A 81 -9.01 -10.01 9.12
N VAL A 82 -7.75 -9.70 9.38
CA VAL A 82 -7.08 -8.53 8.83
C VAL A 82 -5.85 -8.95 8.05
N VAL A 83 -5.78 -8.54 6.79
CA VAL A 83 -4.64 -8.75 5.92
C VAL A 83 -4.10 -7.38 5.49
N ALA A 84 -2.81 -7.13 5.70
CA ALA A 84 -2.21 -5.85 5.39
C ALA A 84 -0.85 -6.06 4.70
N PRO A 85 -0.81 -6.08 3.35
CA PRO A 85 0.44 -6.18 2.61
C PRO A 85 1.24 -4.89 2.66
N ASP A 86 2.57 -5.02 2.55
CA ASP A 86 3.45 -3.93 2.16
C ASP A 86 3.64 -3.93 0.64
N LEU A 87 3.44 -2.80 -0.01
CA LEU A 87 3.76 -2.63 -1.42
C LEU A 87 5.27 -2.83 -1.65
N PHE A 88 5.68 -3.30 -2.83
CA PHE A 88 7.10 -3.33 -3.18
C PHE A 88 7.71 -1.93 -3.03
N GLY A 89 8.92 -1.88 -2.47
CA GLY A 89 9.59 -0.63 -2.13
C GLY A 89 9.27 -0.09 -0.74
N PHE A 90 8.35 -0.74 0.01
CA PHE A 90 7.90 -0.29 1.33
C PHE A 90 7.95 -1.42 2.36
N GLY A 91 7.87 -1.04 3.64
CA GLY A 91 7.81 -1.97 4.76
C GLY A 91 8.87 -3.06 4.70
N ARG A 92 8.45 -4.29 4.95
CA ARG A 92 9.31 -5.49 4.89
C ARG A 92 9.32 -6.16 3.51
N SER A 93 8.52 -5.68 2.54
CA SER A 93 8.58 -6.16 1.16
C SER A 93 9.89 -5.78 0.49
N ASP A 94 10.30 -6.58 -0.50
CA ASP A 94 11.50 -6.31 -1.30
C ASP A 94 11.42 -4.95 -1.98
N LYS A 95 12.57 -4.31 -2.15
CA LYS A 95 12.72 -2.97 -2.70
C LYS A 95 13.54 -3.03 -3.98
N PRO A 96 12.89 -3.19 -5.16
CA PRO A 96 13.58 -3.06 -6.44
C PRO A 96 14.46 -1.83 -6.48
N VAL A 97 15.70 -1.98 -6.97
CA VAL A 97 16.66 -0.88 -7.02
C VAL A 97 16.50 -0.01 -8.25
N ASP A 98 15.90 -0.55 -9.31
CA ASP A 98 15.59 0.19 -10.52
C ASP A 98 14.29 1.00 -10.34
N ASP A 99 14.41 2.31 -10.29
CA ASP A 99 13.29 3.25 -10.18
C ASP A 99 12.26 3.07 -11.33
N ALA A 100 12.68 2.61 -12.51
CA ALA A 100 11.79 2.42 -13.66
C ALA A 100 10.78 1.28 -13.48
N LEU A 101 11.06 0.32 -12.60
CA LEU A 101 10.12 -0.77 -12.27
C LEU A 101 8.90 -0.28 -11.49
N TYR A 102 9.02 0.83 -10.78
CA TYR A 102 7.89 1.39 -10.03
C TYR A 102 6.93 2.08 -11.00
N THR A 103 5.84 1.39 -11.32
CA THR A 103 4.76 1.91 -12.16
C THR A 103 3.41 1.67 -11.49
N PHE A 104 2.37 2.38 -11.90
CA PHE A 104 1.01 2.15 -11.45
C PHE A 104 0.59 0.69 -11.67
N GLU A 105 0.82 0.16 -12.87
CA GLU A 105 0.44 -1.20 -13.23
C GLU A 105 1.26 -2.26 -12.49
N PHE A 106 2.54 -2.02 -12.23
CA PHE A 106 3.38 -2.93 -11.44
C PHE A 106 2.78 -3.20 -10.06
N HIS A 107 2.37 -2.15 -9.35
CA HIS A 107 1.78 -2.30 -8.02
C HIS A 107 0.32 -2.77 -8.06
N ARG A 108 -0.45 -2.33 -9.05
CA ARG A 108 -1.83 -2.78 -9.24
C ARG A 108 -1.89 -4.29 -9.50
N THR A 109 -1.08 -4.78 -10.43
CA THR A 109 -1.00 -6.21 -10.76
C THR A 109 -0.53 -7.03 -9.55
N MET A 110 0.46 -6.52 -8.80
CA MET A 110 0.89 -7.17 -7.55
C MET A 110 -0.29 -7.36 -6.58
N LEU A 111 -1.12 -6.35 -6.37
CA LEU A 111 -2.28 -6.45 -5.47
C LEU A 111 -3.33 -7.43 -6.00
N MET A 112 -3.56 -7.48 -7.30
CA MET A 112 -4.47 -8.47 -7.91
C MET A 112 -3.98 -9.89 -7.66
N ARG A 113 -2.69 -10.16 -7.94
CA ARG A 113 -2.07 -11.47 -7.69
C ARG A 113 -2.06 -11.84 -6.21
N PHE A 114 -1.88 -10.86 -5.33
CA PHE A 114 -1.92 -11.04 -3.89
C PHE A 114 -3.32 -11.49 -3.40
N ILE A 115 -4.39 -10.86 -3.90
CA ILE A 115 -5.78 -11.26 -3.60
C ILE A 115 -6.05 -12.69 -4.07
N GLU A 116 -5.60 -13.04 -5.27
CA GLU A 116 -5.73 -14.38 -5.85
C GLU A 116 -4.94 -15.44 -5.06
N ALA A 117 -3.67 -15.16 -4.76
CA ALA A 117 -2.77 -16.09 -4.07
C ALA A 117 -3.25 -16.45 -2.66
N LEU A 118 -3.85 -15.50 -1.95
CA LEU A 118 -4.43 -15.74 -0.61
C LEU A 118 -5.91 -16.16 -0.66
N ASP A 119 -6.49 -16.32 -1.84
CA ASP A 119 -7.92 -16.60 -2.09
C ASP A 119 -8.84 -15.74 -1.21
N LEU A 120 -8.56 -14.42 -1.16
CA LEU A 120 -9.32 -13.50 -0.31
C LEU A 120 -10.76 -13.39 -0.83
N LYS A 121 -11.72 -13.52 0.11
CA LYS A 121 -13.17 -13.43 -0.15
C LYS A 121 -13.84 -12.62 0.96
N HIS A 122 -15.03 -12.11 0.67
CA HIS A 122 -15.80 -11.26 1.59
C HIS A 122 -14.97 -10.09 2.13
N VAL A 123 -14.27 -9.43 1.19
CA VAL A 123 -13.30 -8.39 1.51
C VAL A 123 -14.00 -7.06 1.80
N THR A 124 -13.67 -6.48 2.95
CA THR A 124 -13.78 -5.04 3.19
C THR A 124 -12.42 -4.42 2.84
N LEU A 125 -12.37 -3.68 1.75
CA LEU A 125 -11.16 -3.02 1.29
C LEU A 125 -10.97 -1.70 2.06
N VAL A 126 -9.89 -1.60 2.83
CA VAL A 126 -9.54 -0.42 3.65
C VAL A 126 -8.38 0.29 2.96
N VAL A 127 -8.61 1.52 2.52
CA VAL A 127 -7.66 2.22 1.66
C VAL A 127 -7.36 3.63 2.13
N GLN A 128 -6.11 4.04 1.97
CA GLN A 128 -5.61 5.38 2.26
C GLN A 128 -4.49 5.73 1.26
N ASP A 129 -4.41 6.98 0.80
CA ASP A 129 -3.36 7.48 -0.10
C ASP A 129 -3.19 6.58 -1.35
N TRP A 130 -1.99 6.07 -1.66
CA TRP A 130 -1.74 5.13 -2.75
C TRP A 130 -2.51 3.82 -2.64
N GLY A 131 -2.81 3.37 -1.42
CA GLY A 131 -3.71 2.24 -1.21
C GLY A 131 -5.08 2.48 -1.84
N GLY A 132 -5.54 3.74 -1.91
CA GLY A 132 -6.77 4.11 -2.60
C GLY A 132 -6.61 4.25 -4.10
N LEU A 133 -5.53 4.91 -4.58
CA LEU A 133 -5.29 5.05 -6.02
C LEU A 133 -5.28 3.69 -6.72
N LEU A 134 -4.64 2.70 -6.11
CA LEU A 134 -4.58 1.33 -6.61
C LEU A 134 -5.83 0.52 -6.23
N GLY A 135 -6.19 0.54 -4.95
CA GLY A 135 -7.22 -0.31 -4.37
C GLY A 135 -8.62 -0.05 -4.92
N LEU A 136 -9.00 1.20 -5.15
CA LEU A 136 -10.31 1.53 -5.72
C LEU A 136 -10.50 1.06 -7.17
N THR A 137 -9.43 0.58 -7.81
CA THR A 137 -9.53 -0.06 -9.15
C THR A 137 -9.78 -1.56 -9.07
N LEU A 138 -9.72 -2.18 -7.87
CA LEU A 138 -9.83 -3.63 -7.70
C LEU A 138 -11.28 -4.16 -7.64
N PRO A 139 -12.29 -3.43 -7.14
CA PRO A 139 -13.65 -3.94 -7.06
C PRO A 139 -14.23 -4.36 -8.42
N MET A 140 -13.91 -3.68 -9.50
CA MET A 140 -14.36 -4.05 -10.85
C MET A 140 -13.71 -5.34 -11.38
N GLU A 141 -12.52 -5.70 -10.88
CA GLU A 141 -11.82 -6.93 -11.25
C GLU A 141 -12.26 -8.13 -10.36
N PHE A 142 -12.71 -7.85 -9.14
CA PHE A 142 -13.10 -8.83 -8.13
C PHE A 142 -14.49 -8.53 -7.54
N PRO A 143 -15.55 -8.37 -8.37
CA PRO A 143 -16.88 -7.99 -7.87
C PRO A 143 -17.48 -9.03 -6.92
N ASP A 144 -17.12 -10.31 -7.08
CA ASP A 144 -17.59 -11.39 -6.21
C ASP A 144 -16.72 -11.59 -4.95
N ARG A 145 -15.63 -10.86 -4.79
CA ARG A 145 -14.69 -10.99 -3.68
C ARG A 145 -14.66 -9.78 -2.76
N ILE A 146 -14.91 -8.58 -3.30
CA ILE A 146 -14.86 -7.32 -2.55
C ILE A 146 -16.29 -6.83 -2.37
N ASP A 147 -16.74 -6.79 -1.12
CA ASP A 147 -18.13 -6.47 -0.77
C ASP A 147 -18.29 -5.07 -0.19
N GLN A 148 -17.22 -4.51 0.39
CA GLN A 148 -17.29 -3.23 1.10
C GLN A 148 -16.01 -2.41 0.90
N LEU A 149 -16.15 -1.10 1.00
CA LEU A 149 -15.06 -0.13 0.95
C LEU A 149 -15.05 0.72 2.23
N LEU A 150 -13.86 0.91 2.81
CA LEU A 150 -13.58 1.92 3.82
C LEU A 150 -12.51 2.85 3.25
N VAL A 151 -12.92 4.07 2.87
CA VAL A 151 -12.10 5.01 2.11
C VAL A 151 -11.66 6.16 3.01
N MET A 152 -10.35 6.32 3.19
CA MET A 152 -9.77 7.32 4.06
C MET A 152 -8.77 8.18 3.29
N ASN A 153 -9.05 9.48 3.18
CA ASN A 153 -8.14 10.48 2.62
C ASN A 153 -7.46 10.03 1.31
N THR A 154 -8.27 9.61 0.34
CA THR A 154 -7.83 9.14 -0.96
C THR A 154 -8.96 9.20 -1.99
N GLY A 155 -8.68 8.83 -3.22
CA GLY A 155 -9.64 8.76 -4.32
C GLY A 155 -9.03 8.10 -5.55
N LEU A 156 -9.76 8.11 -6.65
CA LEU A 156 -9.27 7.66 -7.95
C LEU A 156 -8.49 8.78 -8.65
N ALA A 157 -7.36 8.43 -9.25
CA ALA A 157 -6.53 9.35 -10.01
C ALA A 157 -6.99 9.40 -11.48
N THR A 158 -7.84 10.36 -11.80
CA THR A 158 -8.52 10.48 -13.11
C THR A 158 -7.85 11.48 -14.06
N GLY A 159 -6.55 11.69 -13.94
CA GLY A 159 -5.79 12.59 -14.83
C GLY A 159 -5.94 14.08 -14.48
N ARG A 160 -6.16 14.38 -13.20
CA ARG A 160 -6.19 15.76 -12.68
C ARG A 160 -5.38 15.84 -11.41
N SER A 161 -4.62 16.95 -11.26
CA SER A 161 -3.91 17.19 -10.00
C SER A 161 -4.89 17.29 -8.82
N PRO A 162 -4.57 16.69 -7.68
CA PRO A 162 -5.32 16.90 -6.44
C PRO A 162 -5.25 18.35 -5.93
N GLY A 163 -4.38 19.16 -6.51
CA GLY A 163 -4.26 20.57 -6.21
C GLY A 163 -2.86 21.00 -5.78
N PRO A 164 -2.68 22.30 -5.49
CA PRO A 164 -1.36 22.92 -5.30
C PRO A 164 -0.57 22.31 -4.13
N GLY A 165 -1.23 21.79 -3.11
CA GLY A 165 -0.55 21.11 -2.00
C GLY A 165 0.14 19.82 -2.44
N PHE A 166 -0.50 19.04 -3.32
CA PHE A 166 0.11 17.85 -3.91
C PHE A 166 1.24 18.23 -4.89
N ASP A 167 1.03 19.25 -5.71
CA ASP A 167 2.04 19.70 -6.66
C ASP A 167 3.33 20.16 -5.94
N ALA A 168 3.18 20.90 -4.84
CA ALA A 168 4.30 21.28 -3.97
C ALA A 168 4.97 20.06 -3.31
N TRP A 169 4.20 19.06 -2.87
CA TRP A 169 4.75 17.81 -2.34
C TRP A 169 5.55 17.04 -3.39
N LYS A 170 5.02 16.89 -4.59
CA LYS A 170 5.70 16.23 -5.71
C LYS A 170 7.02 16.93 -6.06
N GLN A 171 7.02 18.26 -6.12
CA GLN A 171 8.21 19.06 -6.34
C GLN A 171 9.22 18.87 -5.19
N PHE A 172 8.77 18.96 -3.94
CA PHE A 172 9.64 18.77 -2.77
C PHE A 172 10.35 17.42 -2.80
N VAL A 173 9.66 16.32 -3.11
CA VAL A 173 10.29 15.00 -3.19
C VAL A 173 11.29 14.90 -4.33
N ALA A 174 11.02 15.54 -5.48
CA ALA A 174 11.94 15.57 -6.62
C ALA A 174 13.24 16.32 -6.30
N GLU A 175 13.14 17.41 -5.54
CA GLU A 175 14.28 18.23 -5.12
C GLU A 175 15.05 17.68 -3.91
N HIS A 176 14.35 16.88 -3.06
CA HIS A 176 14.89 16.34 -1.81
C HIS A 176 14.65 14.82 -1.72
N PRO A 177 15.28 14.00 -2.60
CA PRO A 177 14.98 12.56 -2.68
C PRO A 177 15.30 11.79 -1.40
N ASP A 178 16.14 12.37 -0.54
CA ASP A 178 16.62 11.77 0.72
C ASP A 178 16.03 12.47 1.97
N PHE A 179 14.82 13.07 1.84
CA PHE A 179 14.17 13.71 2.97
C PHE A 179 13.97 12.76 4.18
N ASP A 180 13.97 13.34 5.38
CA ASP A 180 13.74 12.59 6.63
C ASP A 180 12.28 12.17 6.76
N ILE A 181 12.02 10.86 6.63
CA ILE A 181 10.68 10.28 6.71
C ILE A 181 10.10 10.44 8.12
N ALA A 182 10.89 10.27 9.18
CA ALA A 182 10.40 10.44 10.54
C ALA A 182 9.99 11.89 10.81
N ALA A 183 10.80 12.85 10.39
CA ALA A 183 10.49 14.27 10.50
C ALA A 183 9.23 14.64 9.69
N LEU A 184 9.10 14.09 8.47
CA LEU A 184 7.88 14.26 7.66
C LEU A 184 6.64 13.75 8.40
N MET A 185 6.69 12.52 8.92
CA MET A 185 5.55 11.91 9.62
C MET A 185 5.15 12.68 10.86
N ARG A 186 6.11 13.18 11.64
CA ARG A 186 5.84 14.04 12.80
C ARG A 186 5.16 15.35 12.40
N ARG A 187 5.64 15.98 11.34
CA ARG A 187 5.05 17.24 10.83
C ARG A 187 3.61 17.01 10.34
N ALA A 188 3.38 15.92 9.61
CA ALA A 188 2.07 15.58 9.05
C ALA A 188 1.08 15.11 10.13
N THR A 189 1.59 14.48 11.20
CA THR A 189 0.77 13.88 12.26
C THR A 189 1.39 14.21 13.64
N PRO A 190 1.15 15.41 14.17
CA PRO A 190 1.81 15.90 15.39
C PRO A 190 1.56 15.08 16.67
N ILE A 191 0.54 14.21 16.68
CA ILE A 191 0.25 13.32 17.82
C ILE A 191 1.18 12.09 17.88
N LEU A 192 2.00 11.84 16.85
CA LEU A 192 2.98 10.75 16.88
C LEU A 192 4.11 11.08 17.87
N SER A 193 4.48 10.09 18.68
CA SER A 193 5.72 10.16 19.44
C SER A 193 6.93 10.06 18.50
N ASP A 194 8.13 10.45 18.98
CA ASP A 194 9.38 10.29 18.22
C ASP A 194 9.64 8.85 17.82
N THR A 195 9.35 7.91 18.71
CA THR A 195 9.51 6.48 18.45
C THR A 195 8.51 5.94 17.43
N GLU A 196 7.26 6.41 17.42
CA GLU A 196 6.28 6.06 16.39
C GLU A 196 6.67 6.66 15.03
N ALA A 197 7.16 7.89 14.99
CA ALA A 197 7.65 8.51 13.76
C ALA A 197 8.88 7.76 13.20
N ALA A 198 9.83 7.40 14.07
CA ALA A 198 10.99 6.59 13.69
C ALA A 198 10.60 5.21 13.14
N ALA A 199 9.50 4.61 13.64
CA ALA A 199 9.00 3.34 13.13
C ALA A 199 8.53 3.43 11.66
N TYR A 200 8.02 4.58 11.20
CA TYR A 200 7.72 4.79 9.77
C TYR A 200 8.99 4.84 8.91
N ALA A 201 10.13 5.29 9.47
CA ALA A 201 11.41 5.32 8.77
C ALA A 201 12.19 4.00 8.86
N ALA A 202 11.76 3.05 9.70
CA ALA A 202 12.46 1.77 9.92
C ALA A 202 12.76 1.01 8.61
N PRO A 203 11.85 0.94 7.60
CA PRO A 203 12.11 0.24 6.34
C PRO A 203 13.22 0.83 5.48
N PHE A 204 13.70 2.05 5.77
CA PHE A 204 14.51 2.86 4.88
C PHE A 204 15.85 3.28 5.53
N PRO A 205 16.79 2.33 5.73
CA PRO A 205 18.05 2.62 6.42
C PRO A 205 18.90 3.71 5.74
N ASP A 206 18.88 3.74 4.40
CA ASP A 206 19.58 4.74 3.58
C ASP A 206 18.86 5.00 2.24
N ALA A 207 19.42 5.87 1.40
CA ALA A 207 18.85 6.30 0.12
C ALA A 207 18.57 5.16 -0.87
N ARG A 208 19.34 4.08 -0.83
CA ARG A 208 19.17 2.91 -1.73
C ARG A 208 17.85 2.19 -1.50
N TYR A 209 17.31 2.23 -0.28
CA TYR A 209 16.04 1.61 0.08
C TYR A 209 14.83 2.49 -0.24
N ARG A 210 15.01 3.69 -0.80
CA ARG A 210 13.96 4.71 -0.97
C ARG A 210 13.47 4.87 -2.41
N ALA A 211 13.78 3.93 -3.33
CA ALA A 211 13.32 4.00 -4.72
C ALA A 211 11.79 4.20 -4.82
N GLY A 212 11.00 3.39 -4.10
CA GLY A 212 9.54 3.56 -4.03
C GLY A 212 9.12 4.92 -3.49
N VAL A 213 9.77 5.38 -2.40
CA VAL A 213 9.45 6.67 -1.77
C VAL A 213 9.66 7.84 -2.74
N ARG A 214 10.75 7.82 -3.53
CA ARG A 214 11.05 8.84 -4.53
C ARG A 214 10.09 8.80 -5.72
N ARG A 215 9.72 7.59 -6.17
CA ARG A 215 8.96 7.41 -7.41
C ARG A 215 7.47 7.68 -7.25
N PHE A 216 6.87 7.29 -6.16
CA PHE A 216 5.42 7.31 -5.99
C PHE A 216 4.77 8.69 -6.24
N PRO A 217 5.28 9.82 -5.74
CA PRO A 217 4.67 11.12 -6.04
C PRO A 217 4.69 11.45 -7.54
N ALA A 218 5.72 11.02 -8.28
CA ALA A 218 5.80 11.24 -9.72
C ALA A 218 4.86 10.34 -10.54
N LEU A 219 4.41 9.22 -9.96
CA LEU A 219 3.53 8.26 -10.63
C LEU A 219 2.03 8.60 -10.45
N VAL A 220 1.67 9.52 -9.56
CA VAL A 220 0.27 9.94 -9.40
C VAL A 220 -0.23 10.52 -10.73
N PRO A 221 -1.29 9.93 -11.31
CA PRO A 221 -1.80 10.36 -12.62
C PRO A 221 -2.48 11.74 -12.55
N VAL A 222 -1.74 12.79 -12.87
CA VAL A 222 -2.18 14.19 -12.80
C VAL A 222 -2.53 14.80 -14.17
N THR A 223 -2.24 14.08 -15.27
CA THR A 223 -2.67 14.47 -16.63
C THR A 223 -3.36 13.26 -17.30
N PRO A 224 -4.27 13.49 -18.28
CA PRO A 224 -5.06 12.43 -18.91
C PRO A 224 -4.25 11.30 -19.56
N GLU A 225 -3.02 11.60 -20.01
CA GLU A 225 -2.16 10.68 -20.76
C GLU A 225 -1.33 9.76 -19.83
N MET A 226 -1.31 10.04 -18.53
CA MET A 226 -0.49 9.26 -17.59
C MET A 226 -1.02 7.83 -17.39
N PRO A 227 -0.10 6.85 -17.25
CA PRO A 227 -0.47 5.49 -16.88
C PRO A 227 -1.34 5.45 -15.61
N GLY A 228 -2.38 4.61 -15.61
CA GLY A 228 -3.33 4.50 -14.50
C GLY A 228 -4.61 5.32 -14.68
N VAL A 229 -4.64 6.34 -15.55
CA VAL A 229 -5.85 7.15 -15.80
C VAL A 229 -6.97 6.31 -16.39
N GLU A 230 -6.71 5.56 -17.45
CA GLU A 230 -7.73 4.77 -18.13
C GLU A 230 -8.40 3.77 -17.17
N VAL A 231 -7.63 3.02 -16.42
CA VAL A 231 -8.16 2.06 -15.45
C VAL A 231 -8.91 2.75 -14.31
N SER A 232 -8.45 3.92 -13.87
CA SER A 232 -9.13 4.71 -12.83
C SER A 232 -10.48 5.26 -13.33
N LEU A 233 -10.58 5.69 -14.59
CA LEU A 233 -11.84 6.12 -15.20
C LEU A 233 -12.84 4.96 -15.36
N ARG A 234 -12.36 3.77 -15.74
CA ARG A 234 -13.18 2.55 -15.77
C ARG A 234 -13.69 2.21 -14.37
N ALA A 235 -12.83 2.23 -13.37
CA ALA A 235 -13.19 2.00 -11.98
C ALA A 235 -14.20 3.04 -11.47
N ALA A 236 -14.02 4.33 -11.81
CA ALA A 236 -14.97 5.38 -11.44
C ALA A 236 -16.36 5.13 -12.03
N ARG A 237 -16.44 4.64 -13.28
CA ARG A 237 -17.69 4.25 -13.90
C ARG A 237 -18.34 3.07 -13.17
N PHE A 238 -17.57 1.99 -12.96
CA PHE A 238 -18.02 0.82 -12.22
C PHE A 238 -18.56 1.17 -10.83
N LEU A 239 -17.79 1.95 -10.06
CA LEU A 239 -18.19 2.35 -8.70
C LEU A 239 -19.46 3.22 -8.67
N ARG A 240 -19.72 3.99 -9.72
CA ARG A 240 -20.93 4.82 -9.85
C ARG A 240 -22.15 4.05 -10.33
N GLU A 241 -21.97 3.13 -11.27
CA GLU A 241 -23.06 2.53 -12.05
C GLU A 241 -23.37 1.08 -11.65
N GLU A 242 -22.37 0.34 -11.16
CA GLU A 242 -22.48 -1.11 -10.94
C GLU A 242 -22.23 -1.52 -9.48
N TRP A 243 -21.50 -0.71 -8.70
CA TRP A 243 -21.15 -1.03 -7.33
C TRP A 243 -22.38 -1.10 -6.42
N GLN A 244 -22.60 -2.27 -5.78
CA GLN A 244 -23.70 -2.53 -4.85
C GLN A 244 -23.24 -2.68 -3.40
N GLY A 245 -21.92 -2.66 -3.16
CA GLY A 245 -21.35 -2.81 -1.83
C GLY A 245 -21.51 -1.55 -0.98
N ARG A 246 -21.30 -1.70 0.34
CA ARG A 246 -21.29 -0.54 1.25
C ARG A 246 -19.97 0.23 1.10
N THR A 247 -20.07 1.55 1.21
CA THR A 247 -18.91 2.45 1.23
C THR A 247 -19.01 3.37 2.45
N PHE A 248 -17.89 3.48 3.19
CA PHE A 248 -17.76 4.27 4.41
C PHE A 248 -16.63 5.30 4.24
#